data_fd8567147d1d37e3d3f25c2fdb7ae54a
#
_entry.id   fd8567147d1d37e3d3f25c2fdb7ae54a
#
_cell.length_a   1.000
_cell.length_b   1.000
_cell.length_c   1.000
_cell.angle_alpha   90.00
_cell.angle_beta   90.00
_cell.angle_gamma   90.00
#
_symmetry.space_group_name_H-M   'P 1'
#
loop_
_entity.id
_entity.type
_entity.pdbx_description
1 polymer ?
#
loop_
_entity_poly.entity_id
_entity_poly.type
_entity_poly.pdbx_seq_one_letter_code
_entity_poly.pdbx_strand_id
1 'polypeptide(L)'
;MKKNKEHKGGNTSKKNSNSYSLDSHIPDKINDIEALFNKTQNGNEFEFIFFSKRNSYLSQEKYIELLHFLSGRASNPKYTLVGPTDELDITYQLDKTTNLRCTLSGDDAIKSFMKKVSTFPNHVMIKTLAELWTKNRKNNKGIDFMKKIKPEDSTIDVNDFDFRARLSNEGDLSKDDINTILSLNEKSMHKIKHRYKQRISLYISGGPDSDNFVRVDLTYVKMSDNYARLNYSAPIYELEIEYGTQKPPKNTDDLQIMFKETELLLKIIQQSNNVITNSVQQEILDFYRNLLMIEPTQQITALDGRQPITLEIQHVVSDIVNKYAVTDKADGDRQFLIIYNNKVYFITTNLRVKFTGITLPDKLSEYNGSLIDGELIFIPSENRHIYLAFDCLFHKSIDIRPTIQLMERIKFADDIIANCFIFGKQKGFVIGHKKLEMDKFDLNKKVNYHFEEI
;
A
#
# COMPACT_ATOMS: atom_id res chain seq x y z
N MET A 1 19.98 70.02 -3.44
CA MET A 1 18.86 69.33 -2.80
C MET A 1 18.60 68.00 -3.49
N LYS A 2 19.15 66.89 -2.96
CA LYS A 2 18.90 65.52 -3.46
C LYS A 2 18.05 64.81 -2.40
N LYS A 3 16.83 64.39 -2.79
CA LYS A 3 15.93 63.61 -1.95
C LYS A 3 16.34 62.12 -2.03
N ASN A 4 16.75 61.57 -0.92
CA ASN A 4 16.90 60.13 -0.71
C ASN A 4 15.54 59.45 -0.68
N LYS A 5 15.30 58.47 -1.51
CA LYS A 5 14.19 57.53 -1.39
C LYS A 5 14.70 56.29 -0.64
N GLU A 6 14.18 56.09 0.55
CA GLU A 6 14.35 54.87 1.32
C GLU A 6 13.57 53.74 0.66
N HIS A 7 14.29 52.67 0.28
CA HIS A 7 13.70 51.40 -0.07
C HIS A 7 13.43 50.60 1.22
N LYS A 8 12.15 50.48 1.59
CA LYS A 8 11.71 49.48 2.55
C LYS A 8 11.83 48.08 1.95
N GLY A 9 12.87 47.33 2.36
CA GLY A 9 13.00 45.91 2.09
C GLY A 9 11.93 45.14 2.85
N GLY A 10 10.96 44.60 2.12
CA GLY A 10 10.03 43.62 2.67
C GLY A 10 10.75 42.30 2.94
N ASN A 11 10.90 41.94 4.21
CA ASN A 11 11.34 40.62 4.65
C ASN A 11 10.22 39.64 4.30
N THR A 12 10.28 38.99 3.15
CA THR A 12 9.54 37.77 2.89
C THR A 12 10.24 36.66 3.66
N SER A 13 9.70 36.29 4.81
CA SER A 13 10.06 35.07 5.52
C SER A 13 9.89 33.90 4.52
N LYS A 14 11.02 33.34 4.08
CA LYS A 14 11.03 32.03 3.42
C LYS A 14 10.47 31.02 4.42
N LYS A 15 9.19 30.66 4.28
CA LYS A 15 8.67 29.43 4.85
C LYS A 15 9.51 28.30 4.22
N ASN A 16 10.38 27.69 5.00
CA ASN A 16 10.95 26.39 4.68
C ASN A 16 9.80 25.39 4.68
N SER A 17 9.09 25.29 3.57
CA SER A 17 8.20 24.17 3.31
C SER A 17 9.09 22.97 3.00
N ASN A 18 9.35 22.12 3.98
CA ASN A 18 9.68 20.74 3.73
C ASN A 18 8.46 20.11 3.04
N SER A 19 8.34 20.27 1.72
CA SER A 19 7.29 19.62 0.95
C SER A 19 7.59 18.12 0.92
N TYR A 20 6.65 17.32 1.40
CA TYR A 20 6.68 15.87 1.27
C TYR A 20 6.32 15.49 -0.17
N SER A 21 6.79 14.34 -0.64
CA SER A 21 6.47 13.89 -2.01
C SER A 21 4.96 13.72 -2.21
N LEU A 22 4.23 13.36 -1.13
CA LEU A 22 2.78 13.24 -1.13
C LEU A 22 2.09 14.60 -1.38
N ASP A 23 2.62 15.69 -0.79
CA ASP A 23 2.05 17.04 -0.91
C ASP A 23 1.98 17.52 -2.36
N SER A 24 2.95 17.12 -3.18
CA SER A 24 2.98 17.48 -4.61
C SER A 24 1.92 16.75 -5.46
N HIS A 25 1.37 15.65 -4.96
CA HIS A 25 0.40 14.82 -5.67
C HIS A 25 -1.06 15.05 -5.26
N ILE A 26 -1.29 15.64 -4.07
CA ILE A 26 -2.65 15.89 -3.54
C ILE A 26 -2.83 17.32 -2.97
N PRO A 27 -2.30 18.39 -3.62
CA PRO A 27 -2.28 19.73 -3.04
C PRO A 27 -3.67 20.23 -2.64
N ASP A 28 -4.69 19.94 -3.46
CA ASP A 28 -6.09 20.37 -3.21
C ASP A 28 -6.71 19.65 -2.00
N LYS A 29 -6.28 18.41 -1.70
CA LYS A 29 -6.82 17.62 -0.59
C LYS A 29 -6.15 17.90 0.74
N ILE A 30 -4.91 18.38 0.74
CA ILE A 30 -4.18 18.67 1.99
C ILE A 30 -4.90 19.72 2.81
N ASN A 31 -5.33 20.81 2.21
CA ASN A 31 -6.04 21.87 2.91
C ASN A 31 -7.36 21.38 3.53
N ASP A 32 -8.09 20.52 2.82
CA ASP A 32 -9.33 19.92 3.31
C ASP A 32 -9.04 18.99 4.51
N ILE A 33 -7.99 18.17 4.40
CA ILE A 33 -7.55 17.25 5.47
C ILE A 33 -7.08 18.03 6.69
N GLU A 34 -6.30 19.10 6.53
CA GLU A 34 -5.90 20.00 7.62
C GLU A 34 -7.10 20.65 8.30
N ALA A 35 -8.06 21.13 7.50
CA ALA A 35 -9.29 21.71 8.03
C ALA A 35 -10.12 20.69 8.83
N LEU A 36 -10.15 19.43 8.39
CA LEU A 36 -10.82 18.34 9.11
C LEU A 36 -10.06 17.98 10.40
N PHE A 37 -8.73 17.86 10.33
CA PHE A 37 -7.86 17.59 11.48
C PHE A 37 -8.00 18.64 12.57
N ASN A 38 -8.07 19.93 12.21
CA ASN A 38 -8.22 21.03 13.15
C ASN A 38 -9.59 21.04 13.87
N LYS A 39 -10.57 20.25 13.42
CA LYS A 39 -11.84 20.04 14.14
C LYS A 39 -11.75 18.97 15.23
N THR A 40 -10.61 18.29 15.35
CA THR A 40 -10.43 17.22 16.35
C THR A 40 -10.49 17.78 17.77
N GLN A 41 -11.28 17.15 18.62
CA GLN A 41 -11.48 17.52 20.04
C GLN A 41 -11.33 16.26 20.91
N ASN A 42 -11.37 16.44 22.22
CA ASN A 42 -11.39 15.30 23.14
C ASN A 42 -12.55 14.35 22.83
N GLY A 43 -12.26 13.06 22.77
CA GLY A 43 -13.23 12.01 22.38
C GLY A 43 -13.43 11.87 20.87
N ASN A 44 -12.66 12.60 20.06
CA ASN A 44 -12.61 12.36 18.61
C ASN A 44 -11.46 11.42 18.27
N GLU A 45 -11.67 10.65 17.22
CA GLU A 45 -10.67 9.83 16.56
C GLU A 45 -10.48 10.37 15.15
N PHE A 46 -9.25 10.80 14.82
CA PHE A 46 -8.89 11.18 13.46
C PHE A 46 -7.98 10.11 12.86
N GLU A 47 -8.36 9.57 11.71
CA GLU A 47 -7.70 8.40 11.15
C GLU A 47 -7.50 8.50 9.64
N PHE A 48 -6.40 7.92 9.14
CA PHE A 48 -6.20 7.58 7.74
C PHE A 48 -6.44 6.08 7.57
N ILE A 49 -7.46 5.71 6.79
CA ILE A 49 -7.85 4.32 6.55
C ILE A 49 -7.47 3.95 5.13
N PHE A 50 -6.61 2.96 4.98
CA PHE A 50 -6.17 2.48 3.68
C PHE A 50 -7.14 1.44 3.12
N PHE A 51 -7.26 1.38 1.79
CA PHE A 51 -8.08 0.40 1.07
C PHE A 51 -9.55 0.32 1.55
N SER A 52 -10.13 1.47 1.89
CA SER A 52 -11.49 1.53 2.44
C SER A 52 -12.61 1.38 1.41
N LYS A 53 -12.30 1.32 0.12
CA LYS A 53 -13.28 1.21 -0.97
C LYS A 53 -13.64 -0.23 -1.28
N ARG A 54 -14.86 -0.46 -1.80
CA ARG A 54 -15.44 -1.78 -2.06
C ARG A 54 -14.59 -2.74 -2.90
N ASN A 55 -13.69 -2.24 -3.72
CA ASN A 55 -12.85 -3.04 -4.65
C ASN A 55 -11.35 -2.93 -4.34
N SER A 56 -10.98 -2.31 -3.24
CA SER A 56 -9.60 -2.12 -2.83
C SER A 56 -9.42 -2.76 -1.46
N TYR A 57 -8.65 -3.84 -1.40
CA TYR A 57 -8.36 -4.56 -0.15
C TYR A 57 -6.87 -4.73 0.02
N LEU A 58 -6.41 -4.63 1.27
CA LEU A 58 -5.06 -5.03 1.62
C LEU A 58 -4.95 -6.55 1.43
N SER A 59 -4.04 -7.01 0.57
CA SER A 59 -3.81 -8.45 0.38
C SER A 59 -3.08 -9.05 1.58
N GLN A 60 -3.20 -10.36 1.76
CA GLN A 60 -2.45 -11.08 2.81
C GLN A 60 -0.93 -10.90 2.65
N GLU A 61 -0.43 -10.92 1.44
CA GLU A 61 0.99 -10.68 1.13
C GLU A 61 1.46 -9.32 1.66
N LYS A 62 0.74 -8.25 1.30
CA LYS A 62 1.04 -6.89 1.78
C LYS A 62 0.88 -6.75 3.30
N TYR A 63 -0.09 -7.43 3.88
CA TYR A 63 -0.25 -7.47 5.33
C TYR A 63 0.99 -8.06 6.01
N ILE A 64 1.53 -9.18 5.50
CA ILE A 64 2.74 -9.81 6.03
C ILE A 64 3.96 -8.91 5.85
N GLU A 65 4.13 -8.26 4.70
CA GLU A 65 5.21 -7.30 4.45
C GLU A 65 5.16 -6.12 5.44
N LEU A 66 3.97 -5.56 5.65
CA LEU A 66 3.75 -4.48 6.61
C LEU A 66 4.01 -4.94 8.05
N LEU A 67 3.59 -6.16 8.41
CA LEU A 67 3.85 -6.75 9.73
C LEU A 67 5.36 -6.88 9.99
N HIS A 68 6.13 -7.38 9.03
CA HIS A 68 7.59 -7.46 9.13
C HIS A 68 8.21 -6.06 9.26
N PHE A 69 7.74 -5.10 8.47
CA PHE A 69 8.22 -3.73 8.50
C PHE A 69 7.97 -3.06 9.86
N LEU A 70 6.74 -3.14 10.39
CA LEU A 70 6.38 -2.55 11.68
C LEU A 70 7.16 -3.23 12.83
N SER A 71 7.28 -4.56 12.79
CA SER A 71 8.05 -5.31 13.78
C SER A 71 9.54 -4.96 13.75
N GLY A 72 10.10 -4.77 12.55
CA GLY A 72 11.49 -4.32 12.39
C GLY A 72 11.73 -2.92 12.97
N ARG A 73 10.76 -2.00 12.79
CA ARG A 73 10.85 -0.65 13.37
C ARG A 73 10.78 -0.64 14.89
N ALA A 74 10.11 -1.60 15.50
CA ALA A 74 10.01 -1.74 16.94
C ALA A 74 11.37 -1.98 17.64
N SER A 75 12.40 -2.39 16.89
CA SER A 75 13.77 -2.48 17.40
C SER A 75 14.37 -1.11 17.75
N ASN A 76 13.81 -0.04 17.24
CA ASN A 76 14.22 1.33 17.60
C ASN A 76 13.43 1.80 18.82
N PRO A 77 14.11 2.18 19.94
CA PRO A 77 13.47 2.57 21.18
C PRO A 77 12.60 3.83 21.09
N LYS A 78 12.67 4.55 19.96
CA LYS A 78 11.77 5.67 19.67
C LYS A 78 10.31 5.24 19.49
N TYR A 79 10.08 4.00 19.09
CA TYR A 79 8.76 3.47 18.76
C TYR A 79 8.32 2.44 19.79
N THR A 80 7.03 2.40 20.10
CA THR A 80 6.46 1.41 21.02
C THR A 80 5.50 0.51 20.24
N LEU A 81 5.79 -0.79 20.18
CA LEU A 81 4.92 -1.80 19.60
C LEU A 81 4.05 -2.41 20.69
N VAL A 82 2.75 -2.45 20.45
CA VAL A 82 1.75 -3.07 21.33
C VAL A 82 0.99 -4.13 20.56
N GLY A 83 0.73 -5.24 21.18
CA GLY A 83 -0.03 -6.34 20.59
C GLY A 83 0.84 -7.57 20.24
N PRO A 84 0.22 -8.58 19.62
CA PRO A 84 -1.16 -8.59 19.14
C PRO A 84 -2.18 -8.53 20.29
N THR A 85 -3.23 -7.72 20.10
CA THR A 85 -4.38 -7.64 21.01
C THR A 85 -5.61 -8.23 20.34
N ASP A 86 -6.34 -9.09 21.10
CA ASP A 86 -7.56 -9.71 20.62
C ASP A 86 -8.77 -8.89 21.08
N GLU A 87 -9.66 -8.55 20.15
CA GLU A 87 -10.90 -7.84 20.43
C GLU A 87 -12.09 -8.47 19.69
N LEU A 88 -13.25 -8.49 20.33
CA LEU A 88 -14.51 -8.85 19.69
C LEU A 88 -15.48 -7.69 19.81
N ASP A 89 -15.75 -7.02 18.69
CA ASP A 89 -16.79 -6.00 18.61
C ASP A 89 -18.14 -6.63 18.24
N ILE A 90 -19.17 -6.28 19.01
CA ILE A 90 -20.57 -6.56 18.71
C ILE A 90 -21.25 -5.21 18.53
N THR A 91 -21.55 -4.87 17.27
CA THR A 91 -22.00 -3.53 16.88
C THR A 91 -23.45 -3.57 16.46
N TYR A 92 -24.28 -2.71 17.06
CA TYR A 92 -25.63 -2.41 16.60
C TYR A 92 -25.64 -1.09 15.84
N GLN A 93 -26.10 -1.13 14.58
CA GLN A 93 -26.24 0.07 13.76
C GLN A 93 -27.58 0.76 14.09
N LEU A 94 -27.50 1.87 14.82
CA LEU A 94 -28.68 2.64 15.22
C LEU A 94 -29.29 3.34 13.99
N ASP A 95 -28.46 4.10 13.26
CA ASP A 95 -28.78 4.78 12.01
C ASP A 95 -27.59 4.75 11.04
N LYS A 96 -27.60 5.59 9.97
CA LYS A 96 -26.54 5.61 8.96
C LYS A 96 -25.19 6.10 9.51
N THR A 97 -25.22 6.94 10.53
CA THR A 97 -24.05 7.63 11.08
C THR A 97 -23.65 7.11 12.45
N THR A 98 -24.57 6.47 13.19
CA THR A 98 -24.41 6.12 14.59
C THR A 98 -24.38 4.63 14.81
N ASN A 99 -23.37 4.15 15.51
CA ASN A 99 -23.25 2.77 15.96
C ASN A 99 -23.10 2.72 17.48
N LEU A 100 -23.79 1.74 18.10
CA LEU A 100 -23.58 1.35 19.49
C LEU A 100 -22.73 0.08 19.49
N ARG A 101 -21.57 0.11 20.12
CA ARG A 101 -20.59 -0.98 20.07
C ARG A 101 -20.30 -1.51 21.46
N CYS A 102 -20.36 -2.82 21.61
CA CYS A 102 -19.80 -3.57 22.73
C CYS A 102 -18.46 -4.14 22.28
N THR A 103 -17.39 -3.86 22.99
CA THR A 103 -16.06 -4.42 22.78
C THR A 103 -15.69 -5.36 23.93
N LEU A 104 -15.31 -6.59 23.61
CA LEU A 104 -14.67 -7.52 24.52
C LEU A 104 -13.18 -7.53 24.22
N SER A 105 -12.34 -7.14 25.17
CA SER A 105 -10.89 -6.97 25.00
C SER A 105 -10.10 -8.04 25.74
N GLY A 106 -9.23 -8.73 24.99
CA GLY A 106 -8.40 -9.83 25.47
C GLY A 106 -9.07 -11.21 25.35
N ASP A 107 -8.27 -12.21 25.03
CA ASP A 107 -8.72 -13.59 24.79
C ASP A 107 -9.52 -14.17 25.97
N ASP A 108 -9.06 -13.94 27.21
CA ASP A 108 -9.75 -14.41 28.42
C ASP A 108 -11.13 -13.78 28.59
N ALA A 109 -11.26 -12.46 28.34
CA ALA A 109 -12.55 -11.77 28.40
C ALA A 109 -13.49 -12.28 27.30
N ILE A 110 -13.00 -12.40 26.07
CA ILE A 110 -13.79 -12.94 24.95
C ILE A 110 -14.30 -14.34 25.29
N LYS A 111 -13.43 -15.26 25.73
CA LYS A 111 -13.84 -16.61 26.11
C LYS A 111 -14.82 -16.63 27.27
N SER A 112 -14.58 -15.85 28.31
CA SER A 112 -15.43 -15.81 29.52
C SER A 112 -16.82 -15.28 29.23
N PHE A 113 -16.95 -14.16 28.50
CA PHE A 113 -18.24 -13.57 28.17
C PHE A 113 -18.95 -14.37 27.10
N MET A 114 -18.27 -14.83 26.06
CA MET A 114 -18.90 -15.60 24.98
C MET A 114 -19.37 -16.97 25.41
N LYS A 115 -18.73 -17.60 26.41
CA LYS A 115 -19.23 -18.83 27.03
C LYS A 115 -20.66 -18.67 27.59
N LYS A 116 -21.01 -17.45 28.01
CA LYS A 116 -22.34 -17.16 28.59
C LYS A 116 -23.40 -16.85 27.52
N VAL A 117 -23.00 -16.28 26.38
CA VAL A 117 -23.93 -15.67 25.44
C VAL A 117 -23.87 -16.19 24.00
N SER A 118 -22.87 -17.00 23.65
CA SER A 118 -22.60 -17.42 22.25
C SER A 118 -23.74 -18.23 21.60
N THR A 119 -24.57 -18.86 22.42
CA THR A 119 -25.74 -19.62 21.97
C THR A 119 -27.01 -18.77 21.81
N PHE A 120 -26.96 -17.53 22.26
CA PHE A 120 -28.13 -16.64 22.22
C PHE A 120 -28.27 -15.98 20.83
N PRO A 121 -29.52 -15.64 20.44
CA PRO A 121 -29.73 -14.75 19.30
C PRO A 121 -28.98 -13.40 19.50
N ASN A 122 -28.52 -12.79 18.43
CA ASN A 122 -27.68 -11.58 18.48
C ASN A 122 -28.28 -10.47 19.39
N HIS A 123 -29.58 -10.21 19.29
CA HIS A 123 -30.22 -9.17 20.09
C HIS A 123 -30.28 -9.53 21.60
N VAL A 124 -30.38 -10.80 21.94
CA VAL A 124 -30.32 -11.27 23.35
C VAL A 124 -28.87 -11.20 23.84
N MET A 125 -27.93 -11.57 22.99
CA MET A 125 -26.49 -11.53 23.31
C MET A 125 -26.05 -10.12 23.72
N ILE A 126 -26.29 -9.10 22.90
CA ILE A 126 -25.89 -7.73 23.20
C ILE A 126 -26.61 -7.15 24.42
N LYS A 127 -27.88 -7.49 24.63
CA LYS A 127 -28.63 -7.12 25.84
C LYS A 127 -27.99 -7.69 27.11
N THR A 128 -27.71 -8.98 27.11
CA THR A 128 -27.10 -9.66 28.25
C THR A 128 -25.76 -9.08 28.58
N LEU A 129 -24.94 -8.74 27.56
CA LEU A 129 -23.68 -8.07 27.75
C LEU A 129 -23.83 -6.65 28.32
N ALA A 130 -24.85 -5.89 27.87
CA ALA A 130 -25.15 -4.55 28.40
C ALA A 130 -25.63 -4.61 29.87
N GLU A 131 -26.46 -5.61 30.23
CA GLU A 131 -26.85 -5.83 31.63
C GLU A 131 -25.66 -6.20 32.52
N LEU A 132 -24.74 -7.04 32.05
CA LEU A 132 -23.54 -7.40 32.78
C LEU A 132 -22.63 -6.17 32.96
N TRP A 133 -22.48 -5.37 31.92
CA TRP A 133 -21.68 -4.14 31.96
C TRP A 133 -22.26 -3.10 32.91
N THR A 134 -23.56 -2.86 32.89
CA THR A 134 -24.24 -1.91 33.79
C THR A 134 -24.20 -2.31 35.26
N LYS A 135 -24.33 -3.60 35.56
CA LYS A 135 -24.27 -4.14 36.94
C LYS A 135 -22.90 -4.03 37.56
N ASN A 136 -21.82 -4.11 36.76
CA ASN A 136 -20.46 -4.21 37.24
C ASN A 136 -19.56 -3.02 36.80
N ARG A 137 -20.12 -1.87 36.54
CA ARG A 137 -19.44 -0.70 35.90
C ARG A 137 -18.09 -0.30 36.52
N LYS A 138 -17.86 -0.63 37.80
CA LYS A 138 -16.59 -0.35 38.50
C LYS A 138 -15.55 -1.48 38.38
N ASN A 139 -15.93 -2.69 37.96
CA ASN A 139 -15.07 -3.88 37.91
C ASN A 139 -15.10 -4.63 36.57
N ASN A 140 -15.54 -3.98 35.50
CA ASN A 140 -15.64 -4.60 34.18
C ASN A 140 -14.26 -4.68 33.52
N LYS A 141 -13.50 -5.70 33.87
CA LYS A 141 -12.29 -6.03 33.11
C LYS A 141 -12.69 -6.68 31.78
N GLY A 142 -12.34 -6.02 30.68
CA GLY A 142 -12.42 -6.59 29.32
C GLY A 142 -13.79 -6.50 28.65
N ILE A 143 -14.77 -5.75 29.16
CA ILE A 143 -16.00 -5.39 28.46
C ILE A 143 -16.21 -3.89 28.51
N ASP A 144 -16.44 -3.28 27.37
CA ASP A 144 -16.75 -1.87 27.24
C ASP A 144 -17.87 -1.62 26.24
N PHE A 145 -18.58 -0.50 26.44
CA PHE A 145 -19.64 -0.05 25.54
C PHE A 145 -19.41 1.40 25.17
N MET A 146 -19.46 1.68 23.87
CA MET A 146 -19.31 3.02 23.36
C MET A 146 -20.29 3.33 22.23
N LYS A 147 -20.49 4.62 22.01
CA LYS A 147 -21.20 5.20 20.88
C LYS A 147 -20.20 5.80 19.91
N LYS A 148 -20.21 5.31 18.67
CA LYS A 148 -19.40 5.89 17.58
C LYS A 148 -20.30 6.61 16.62
N ILE A 149 -20.06 7.91 16.44
CA ILE A 149 -20.77 8.78 15.50
C ILE A 149 -19.84 9.18 14.40
N LYS A 150 -20.29 9.03 13.15
CA LYS A 150 -19.60 9.53 11.94
C LYS A 150 -20.38 10.73 11.45
N PRO A 151 -19.93 11.97 11.75
CA PRO A 151 -20.61 13.16 11.27
C PRO A 151 -20.67 13.19 9.73
N GLU A 152 -21.70 13.83 9.18
CA GLU A 152 -21.72 14.16 7.76
C GLU A 152 -20.53 15.06 7.45
N ASP A 153 -19.94 14.94 6.27
CA ASP A 153 -18.74 15.68 5.83
C ASP A 153 -17.48 15.48 6.71
N SER A 154 -17.41 14.39 7.46
CA SER A 154 -16.25 14.02 8.28
C SER A 154 -15.26 13.09 7.55
N THR A 155 -15.36 12.99 6.22
CA THR A 155 -14.59 12.02 5.43
C THR A 155 -14.09 12.64 4.14
N ILE A 156 -12.79 12.48 3.88
CA ILE A 156 -12.12 12.94 2.66
C ILE A 156 -11.43 11.76 2.00
N ASP A 157 -11.84 11.43 0.78
CA ASP A 157 -11.23 10.36 -0.01
C ASP A 157 -10.02 10.86 -0.80
N VAL A 158 -8.89 10.19 -0.64
CA VAL A 158 -7.66 10.38 -1.41
C VAL A 158 -7.48 9.18 -2.34
N ASN A 159 -8.22 9.21 -3.46
CA ASN A 159 -8.36 8.08 -4.38
C ASN A 159 -7.04 7.64 -5.02
N ASP A 160 -6.16 8.59 -5.27
CA ASP A 160 -4.87 8.35 -5.93
C ASP A 160 -3.89 7.53 -5.08
N PHE A 161 -4.17 7.38 -3.79
CA PHE A 161 -3.35 6.59 -2.87
C PHE A 161 -4.16 5.57 -2.06
N ASP A 162 -5.44 5.36 -2.43
CA ASP A 162 -6.34 4.42 -1.77
C ASP A 162 -6.43 4.59 -0.25
N PHE A 163 -6.36 5.84 0.25
CA PHE A 163 -6.66 6.10 1.64
C PHE A 163 -7.77 7.14 1.82
N ARG A 164 -8.32 7.17 3.01
CA ARG A 164 -9.41 8.05 3.44
C ARG A 164 -9.04 8.69 4.75
N ALA A 165 -9.09 10.04 4.82
CA ALA A 165 -9.06 10.75 6.09
C ALA A 165 -10.48 10.78 6.67
N ARG A 166 -10.63 10.44 7.96
CA ARG A 166 -11.91 10.41 8.65
C ARG A 166 -11.80 10.98 10.06
N LEU A 167 -12.79 11.76 10.45
CA LEU A 167 -13.02 12.19 11.82
C LEU A 167 -14.28 11.50 12.36
N SER A 168 -14.17 10.83 13.49
CA SER A 168 -15.31 10.22 14.18
C SER A 168 -15.35 10.62 15.65
N ASN A 169 -16.56 10.66 16.21
CA ASN A 169 -16.75 10.93 17.62
C ASN A 169 -17.00 9.61 18.35
N GLU A 170 -16.21 9.34 19.35
CA GLU A 170 -16.41 8.21 20.24
C GLU A 170 -16.75 8.73 21.66
N GLY A 171 -17.71 8.14 22.30
CA GLY A 171 -18.15 8.55 23.62
C GLY A 171 -18.92 7.50 24.36
N ASP A 172 -19.13 7.77 25.65
CA ASP A 172 -19.92 6.92 26.52
C ASP A 172 -21.37 6.80 26.04
N LEU A 173 -22.00 5.66 26.36
CA LEU A 173 -23.43 5.49 26.13
C LEU A 173 -24.24 6.37 27.09
N SER A 174 -25.21 7.10 26.54
CA SER A 174 -26.26 7.76 27.32
C SER A 174 -27.24 6.71 27.94
N LYS A 175 -28.07 7.13 28.84
CA LYS A 175 -29.14 6.28 29.37
C LYS A 175 -30.11 5.81 28.28
N ASP A 176 -30.38 6.67 27.30
CA ASP A 176 -31.25 6.37 26.18
C ASP A 176 -30.64 5.34 25.22
N ASP A 177 -29.30 5.44 24.98
CA ASP A 177 -28.59 4.43 24.21
C ASP A 177 -28.63 3.07 24.87
N ILE A 178 -28.47 3.00 26.20
CA ILE A 178 -28.59 1.76 26.98
C ILE A 178 -30.05 1.21 26.90
N ASN A 179 -31.06 2.06 27.07
CA ASN A 179 -32.46 1.66 26.93
C ASN A 179 -32.74 1.14 25.50
N THR A 180 -32.15 1.75 24.51
CA THR A 180 -32.26 1.30 23.11
C THR A 180 -31.67 -0.11 22.95
N ILE A 181 -30.49 -0.40 23.48
CA ILE A 181 -29.90 -1.74 23.45
C ILE A 181 -30.83 -2.75 24.19
N LEU A 182 -31.33 -2.39 25.36
CA LEU A 182 -32.21 -3.26 26.16
C LEU A 182 -33.57 -3.51 25.52
N SER A 183 -34.03 -2.64 24.62
CA SER A 183 -35.30 -2.80 23.87
C SER A 183 -35.16 -3.59 22.56
N LEU A 184 -33.95 -3.96 22.11
CA LEU A 184 -33.71 -4.70 20.87
C LEU A 184 -34.54 -6.01 20.83
N ASN A 185 -34.98 -6.39 19.66
CA ASN A 185 -35.78 -7.59 19.42
C ASN A 185 -35.35 -8.30 18.13
N GLU A 186 -36.05 -9.35 17.74
CA GLU A 186 -35.73 -10.13 16.54
C GLU A 186 -35.62 -9.27 15.25
N LYS A 187 -36.45 -8.23 15.11
CA LYS A 187 -36.42 -7.32 13.96
C LYS A 187 -35.10 -6.52 13.87
N SER A 188 -34.38 -6.41 14.98
CA SER A 188 -33.11 -5.68 15.04
C SER A 188 -31.91 -6.54 14.69
N MET A 189 -32.04 -7.86 14.53
CA MET A 189 -30.93 -8.80 14.37
C MET A 189 -30.06 -8.49 13.15
N HIS A 190 -30.65 -8.07 12.03
CA HIS A 190 -29.95 -7.76 10.79
C HIS A 190 -29.04 -6.53 10.89
N LYS A 191 -29.22 -5.70 11.92
CA LYS A 191 -28.39 -4.52 12.21
C LYS A 191 -27.23 -4.81 13.16
N ILE A 192 -27.10 -6.07 13.64
CA ILE A 192 -26.03 -6.47 14.56
C ILE A 192 -24.97 -7.23 13.78
N LYS A 193 -23.74 -6.79 13.95
CA LYS A 193 -22.55 -7.41 13.32
C LYS A 193 -21.51 -7.73 14.38
N HIS A 194 -20.79 -8.82 14.14
CA HIS A 194 -19.67 -9.26 14.95
C HIS A 194 -18.39 -9.08 14.18
N ARG A 195 -17.36 -8.49 14.81
CA ARG A 195 -16.02 -8.33 14.26
C ARG A 195 -15.01 -8.82 15.30
N TYR A 196 -14.36 -9.94 15.02
CA TYR A 196 -13.17 -10.35 15.74
C TYR A 196 -11.96 -9.68 15.10
N LYS A 197 -11.14 -9.06 15.91
CA LYS A 197 -9.96 -8.30 15.49
C LYS A 197 -8.74 -8.82 16.25
N GLN A 198 -7.64 -8.96 15.52
CA GLN A 198 -6.33 -9.14 16.09
C GLN A 198 -5.46 -7.99 15.59
N ARG A 199 -5.10 -7.07 16.49
CA ARG A 199 -4.46 -5.79 16.16
C ARG A 199 -3.04 -5.72 16.69
N ILE A 200 -2.16 -5.17 15.86
CA ILE A 200 -0.81 -4.74 16.24
C ILE A 200 -0.73 -3.24 16.02
N SER A 201 -0.31 -2.51 17.04
CA SER A 201 -0.22 -1.04 17.05
C SER A 201 1.23 -0.60 17.25
N LEU A 202 1.77 0.19 16.31
CA LEU A 202 3.07 0.83 16.43
C LEU A 202 2.88 2.32 16.69
N TYR A 203 3.22 2.78 17.90
CA TYR A 203 3.20 4.19 18.25
C TYR A 203 4.42 4.89 17.64
N ILE A 204 4.13 5.90 16.81
CA ILE A 204 5.13 6.71 16.08
C ILE A 204 5.47 7.98 16.86
N SER A 205 4.46 8.57 17.49
CA SER A 205 4.57 9.72 18.36
C SER A 205 3.71 9.48 19.60
N GLY A 206 4.18 9.90 20.77
CA GLY A 206 3.53 9.56 22.01
C GLY A 206 3.68 8.08 22.37
N GLY A 207 2.80 7.58 23.21
CA GLY A 207 2.75 6.19 23.67
C GLY A 207 1.33 5.81 24.11
N PRO A 208 1.10 4.57 24.58
CA PRO A 208 -0.21 4.11 25.01
C PRO A 208 -0.87 4.98 26.10
N ASP A 209 -0.04 5.56 26.97
CA ASP A 209 -0.48 6.37 28.10
C ASP A 209 -0.36 7.90 27.84
N SER A 210 -0.05 8.30 26.60
CA SER A 210 0.11 9.71 26.26
C SER A 210 -1.22 10.39 26.00
N ASP A 211 -1.35 11.67 26.37
CA ASP A 211 -2.54 12.50 26.05
C ASP A 211 -2.81 12.58 24.54
N ASN A 212 -1.74 12.63 23.75
CA ASN A 212 -1.80 12.65 22.30
C ASN A 212 -0.84 11.59 21.73
N PHE A 213 -1.25 10.91 20.68
CA PHE A 213 -0.42 9.93 20.00
C PHE A 213 -0.74 9.87 18.51
N VAL A 214 0.24 9.41 17.73
CA VAL A 214 0.07 8.90 16.37
C VAL A 214 0.51 7.46 16.37
N ARG A 215 -0.35 6.55 15.93
CA ARG A 215 -0.02 5.13 15.80
C ARG A 215 -0.42 4.57 14.45
N VAL A 216 0.27 3.54 14.04
CA VAL A 216 -0.07 2.70 12.88
C VAL A 216 -0.69 1.42 13.39
N ASP A 217 -1.91 1.14 12.99
CA ASP A 217 -2.65 -0.06 13.33
C ASP A 217 -2.70 -1.01 12.13
N LEU A 218 -2.24 -2.23 12.34
CA LEU A 218 -2.35 -3.32 11.37
C LEU A 218 -3.23 -4.41 11.97
N THR A 219 -4.41 -4.63 11.37
CA THR A 219 -5.45 -5.46 11.97
C THR A 219 -5.87 -6.59 11.03
N TYR A 220 -5.85 -7.81 11.56
CA TYR A 220 -6.54 -8.96 10.99
C TYR A 220 -7.97 -8.99 11.51
N VAL A 221 -8.95 -9.08 10.62
CA VAL A 221 -10.38 -8.98 10.96
C VAL A 221 -11.15 -10.16 10.38
N LYS A 222 -12.00 -10.78 11.18
CA LYS A 222 -13.10 -11.64 10.72
C LYS A 222 -14.42 -10.96 11.04
N MET A 223 -15.35 -10.97 10.10
CA MET A 223 -16.63 -10.29 10.26
C MET A 223 -17.81 -11.19 9.84
N SER A 224 -18.87 -11.20 10.61
CA SER A 224 -20.09 -11.91 10.29
C SER A 224 -21.31 -11.24 10.95
N ASP A 225 -22.48 -11.45 10.38
CA ASP A 225 -23.77 -11.14 10.97
C ASP A 225 -24.22 -12.16 12.04
N ASN A 226 -23.48 -13.28 12.19
CA ASN A 226 -23.73 -14.33 13.16
C ASN A 226 -22.43 -14.78 13.79
N TYR A 227 -22.36 -14.78 15.12
CA TYR A 227 -21.15 -15.17 15.86
C TYR A 227 -20.67 -16.59 15.52
N ALA A 228 -21.60 -17.55 15.41
CA ALA A 228 -21.21 -18.93 15.09
C ALA A 228 -20.55 -19.10 13.72
N ARG A 229 -20.79 -18.17 12.79
CA ARG A 229 -20.19 -18.16 11.46
C ARG A 229 -18.88 -17.37 11.40
N LEU A 230 -18.51 -16.65 12.45
CA LEU A 230 -17.36 -15.75 12.46
C LEU A 230 -16.05 -16.47 12.10
N ASN A 231 -15.85 -17.69 12.64
CA ASN A 231 -14.64 -18.47 12.35
C ASN A 231 -14.51 -18.93 10.91
N TYR A 232 -15.63 -19.02 10.20
CA TYR A 232 -15.68 -19.46 8.79
C TYR A 232 -15.65 -18.31 7.79
N SER A 233 -15.71 -17.06 8.27
CA SER A 233 -15.63 -15.89 7.38
C SER A 233 -14.22 -15.70 6.86
N ALA A 234 -14.10 -15.26 5.61
CA ALA A 234 -12.82 -14.89 5.02
C ALA A 234 -12.19 -13.73 5.82
N PRO A 235 -10.88 -13.75 6.04
CA PRO A 235 -10.19 -12.67 6.72
C PRO A 235 -10.18 -11.41 5.85
N ILE A 236 -10.21 -10.26 6.52
CA ILE A 236 -9.98 -8.93 5.97
C ILE A 236 -8.77 -8.36 6.69
N TYR A 237 -7.91 -7.66 5.96
CA TYR A 237 -6.74 -7.00 6.51
C TYR A 237 -6.96 -5.50 6.45
N GLU A 238 -6.78 -4.80 7.57
CA GLU A 238 -6.97 -3.36 7.69
C GLU A 238 -5.64 -2.70 8.06
N LEU A 239 -5.38 -1.53 7.49
CA LEU A 239 -4.26 -0.66 7.79
C LEU A 239 -4.80 0.73 8.06
N GLU A 240 -4.47 1.27 9.22
CA GLU A 240 -4.93 2.58 9.67
C GLU A 240 -3.76 3.35 10.29
N ILE A 241 -3.77 4.68 10.14
CA ILE A 241 -2.95 5.58 10.94
C ILE A 241 -3.92 6.40 11.77
N GLU A 242 -3.82 6.31 13.07
CA GLU A 242 -4.73 6.97 14.00
C GLU A 242 -4.00 8.06 14.78
N TYR A 243 -4.65 9.21 14.87
CA TYR A 243 -4.35 10.26 15.84
C TYR A 243 -5.40 10.23 16.93
N GLY A 244 -4.97 9.90 18.14
CA GLY A 244 -5.80 10.00 19.34
C GLY A 244 -5.40 11.20 20.19
N THR A 245 -6.38 11.88 20.76
CA THR A 245 -6.14 13.06 21.60
C THR A 245 -7.12 13.16 22.73
N GLN A 246 -6.61 13.55 23.90
CA GLN A 246 -7.41 14.03 25.02
C GLN A 246 -7.54 15.57 25.04
N LYS A 247 -6.79 16.27 24.18
CA LYS A 247 -6.80 17.73 24.05
C LYS A 247 -6.78 18.11 22.57
N PRO A 248 -7.45 19.21 22.18
CA PRO A 248 -7.38 19.68 20.80
C PRO A 248 -5.94 19.85 20.33
N PRO A 249 -5.63 19.52 19.05
CA PRO A 249 -4.29 19.68 18.50
C PRO A 249 -3.86 21.15 18.57
N LYS A 250 -2.63 21.41 19.02
CA LYS A 250 -2.09 22.77 19.11
C LYS A 250 -1.56 23.29 17.78
N ASN A 251 -1.17 22.38 16.91
CA ASN A 251 -0.57 22.64 15.61
C ASN A 251 -0.78 21.42 14.68
N THR A 252 -0.23 21.46 13.48
CA THR A 252 -0.33 20.39 12.50
C THR A 252 0.86 19.43 12.52
N ASP A 253 1.72 19.45 13.54
CA ASP A 253 2.92 18.60 13.57
C ASP A 253 2.58 17.11 13.56
N ASP A 254 1.53 16.70 14.32
CA ASP A 254 1.07 15.31 14.34
C ASP A 254 0.48 14.89 12.98
N LEU A 255 -0.25 15.79 12.30
CA LEU A 255 -0.73 15.53 10.94
C LEU A 255 0.43 15.35 9.96
N GLN A 256 1.51 16.14 10.11
CA GLN A 256 2.71 15.95 9.30
C GLN A 256 3.39 14.61 9.57
N ILE A 257 3.36 14.11 10.81
CA ILE A 257 3.81 12.76 11.14
C ILE A 257 2.94 11.72 10.42
N MET A 258 1.61 11.88 10.42
CA MET A 258 0.70 10.99 9.70
C MET A 258 0.98 10.95 8.19
N PHE A 259 1.22 12.09 7.54
CA PHE A 259 1.58 12.13 6.12
C PHE A 259 2.92 11.44 5.82
N LYS A 260 3.94 11.64 6.68
CA LYS A 260 5.23 10.94 6.55
C LYS A 260 5.08 9.43 6.67
N GLU A 261 4.29 8.98 7.64
CA GLU A 261 4.02 7.56 7.81
C GLU A 261 3.22 7.01 6.62
N THR A 262 2.25 7.77 6.10
CA THR A 262 1.51 7.40 4.89
C THR A 262 2.45 7.17 3.72
N GLU A 263 3.37 8.10 3.44
CA GLU A 263 4.35 7.94 2.37
C GLU A 263 5.22 6.70 2.57
N LEU A 264 5.66 6.46 3.81
CA LEU A 264 6.50 5.31 4.14
C LEU A 264 5.74 3.99 3.94
N LEU A 265 4.50 3.91 4.39
CA LEU A 265 3.65 2.73 4.20
C LEU A 265 3.34 2.50 2.71
N LEU A 266 3.08 3.56 1.93
CA LEU A 266 2.87 3.46 0.49
C LEU A 266 4.12 2.93 -0.23
N LYS A 267 5.33 3.31 0.18
CA LYS A 267 6.58 2.75 -0.36
C LYS A 267 6.66 1.23 -0.16
N ILE A 268 6.25 0.75 1.02
CA ILE A 268 6.19 -0.70 1.29
C ILE A 268 5.10 -1.37 0.42
N ILE A 269 3.90 -0.80 0.40
CA ILE A 269 2.77 -1.32 -0.36
C ILE A 269 3.05 -1.38 -1.87
N GLN A 270 3.70 -0.35 -2.41
CA GLN A 270 4.07 -0.28 -3.83
C GLN A 270 5.40 -0.97 -4.13
N GLN A 271 6.13 -1.41 -3.10
CA GLN A 271 7.49 -1.98 -3.23
C GLN A 271 8.40 -1.08 -4.07
N SER A 272 8.35 0.23 -3.82
CA SER A 272 9.08 1.24 -4.56
C SER A 272 9.48 2.40 -3.65
N ASN A 273 10.70 2.88 -3.79
CA ASN A 273 11.15 4.09 -3.10
C ASN A 273 10.48 5.37 -3.63
N ASN A 274 9.91 5.30 -4.84
CA ASN A 274 9.23 6.40 -5.50
C ASN A 274 7.75 6.08 -5.61
N VAL A 275 6.96 6.69 -4.75
CA VAL A 275 5.50 6.51 -4.73
C VAL A 275 4.89 7.17 -5.95
N ILE A 276 3.96 6.49 -6.62
CA ILE A 276 3.18 7.01 -7.75
C ILE A 276 1.69 6.88 -7.46
N THR A 277 0.90 7.75 -8.06
CA THR A 277 -0.56 7.75 -7.94
C THR A 277 -1.18 6.58 -8.70
N ASN A 278 -2.38 6.16 -8.27
CA ASN A 278 -3.16 5.16 -9.01
C ASN A 278 -3.50 5.63 -10.43
N SER A 279 -3.74 6.93 -10.61
CA SER A 279 -3.97 7.55 -11.93
C SER A 279 -2.77 7.33 -12.84
N VAL A 280 -1.55 7.60 -12.36
CA VAL A 280 -0.31 7.38 -13.12
C VAL A 280 -0.09 5.89 -13.42
N GLN A 281 -0.34 5.01 -12.44
CA GLN A 281 -0.25 3.56 -12.69
C GLN A 281 -1.19 3.11 -13.82
N GLN A 282 -2.44 3.58 -13.80
CA GLN A 282 -3.43 3.26 -14.82
C GLN A 282 -3.03 3.84 -16.18
N GLU A 283 -2.55 5.08 -16.23
CA GLU A 283 -2.09 5.74 -17.45
C GLU A 283 -0.96 4.93 -18.14
N ILE A 284 -0.01 4.43 -17.36
CA ILE A 284 1.09 3.61 -17.88
C ILE A 284 0.59 2.25 -18.37
N LEU A 285 -0.33 1.61 -17.65
CA LEU A 285 -0.92 0.35 -18.08
C LEU A 285 -1.76 0.51 -19.35
N ASP A 286 -2.50 1.60 -19.49
CA ASP A 286 -3.26 1.91 -20.69
C ASP A 286 -2.32 2.21 -21.87
N PHE A 287 -1.22 2.92 -21.63
CA PHE A 287 -0.18 3.12 -22.64
C PHE A 287 0.46 1.79 -23.06
N TYR A 288 0.81 0.93 -22.12
CA TYR A 288 1.32 -0.43 -22.39
C TYR A 288 0.35 -1.25 -23.23
N ARG A 289 -0.95 -1.23 -22.89
CA ARG A 289 -2.01 -1.91 -23.68
C ARG A 289 -2.08 -1.38 -25.11
N ASN A 290 -2.03 -0.06 -25.27
CA ASN A 290 -2.06 0.60 -26.58
C ASN A 290 -0.86 0.21 -27.44
N LEU A 291 0.35 0.13 -26.87
CA LEU A 291 1.53 -0.37 -27.59
C LEU A 291 1.31 -1.80 -28.11
N LEU A 292 0.69 -2.66 -27.30
CA LEU A 292 0.41 -4.05 -27.67
C LEU A 292 -0.81 -4.20 -28.58
N MET A 293 -1.54 -3.12 -28.87
CA MET A 293 -2.79 -3.13 -29.64
C MET A 293 -3.88 -4.03 -28.99
N ILE A 294 -3.90 -4.10 -27.65
CA ILE A 294 -4.89 -4.87 -26.89
C ILE A 294 -6.17 -4.06 -26.78
N GLU A 295 -7.29 -4.64 -27.18
CA GLU A 295 -8.61 -4.01 -27.10
C GLU A 295 -8.95 -3.59 -25.64
N PRO A 296 -9.56 -2.40 -25.43
CA PRO A 296 -9.88 -1.91 -24.09
C PRO A 296 -10.77 -2.85 -23.27
N THR A 297 -11.58 -3.66 -23.93
CA THR A 297 -12.48 -4.64 -23.29
C THR A 297 -11.79 -5.94 -22.89
N GLN A 298 -10.61 -6.21 -23.42
CA GLN A 298 -9.84 -7.40 -23.10
C GLN A 298 -9.12 -7.20 -21.78
N GLN A 299 -9.38 -8.05 -20.80
CA GLN A 299 -8.63 -8.05 -19.54
C GLN A 299 -7.26 -8.68 -19.73
N ILE A 300 -6.22 -7.97 -19.28
CA ILE A 300 -4.87 -8.53 -19.15
C ILE A 300 -4.61 -8.83 -17.66
N THR A 301 -4.14 -10.03 -17.39
CA THR A 301 -3.85 -10.50 -16.02
C THR A 301 -2.37 -10.69 -15.77
N ALA A 302 -1.55 -10.66 -16.83
CA ALA A 302 -0.11 -10.83 -16.78
C ALA A 302 0.56 -10.09 -17.94
N LEU A 303 1.89 -9.96 -17.87
CA LEU A 303 2.69 -9.40 -18.96
C LEU A 303 2.52 -10.21 -20.25
N ASP A 304 2.29 -9.51 -21.37
CA ASP A 304 2.25 -10.11 -22.71
C ASP A 304 3.68 -10.15 -23.29
N GLY A 305 4.46 -11.09 -22.80
CA GLY A 305 5.82 -11.37 -23.27
C GLY A 305 5.99 -12.85 -23.60
N ARG A 306 7.10 -13.18 -24.22
CA ARG A 306 7.42 -14.58 -24.54
C ARG A 306 7.54 -15.39 -23.26
N GLN A 307 6.73 -16.45 -23.15
CA GLN A 307 6.75 -17.31 -21.98
C GLN A 307 7.83 -18.40 -22.13
N PRO A 308 8.58 -18.72 -21.08
CA PRO A 308 9.49 -19.84 -21.11
C PRO A 308 8.70 -21.15 -21.22
N ILE A 309 9.19 -22.04 -22.06
CA ILE A 309 8.69 -23.42 -22.15
C ILE A 309 9.80 -24.38 -21.67
N THR A 310 9.39 -25.47 -21.05
CA THR A 310 10.33 -26.52 -20.63
C THR A 310 10.97 -27.14 -21.87
N LEU A 311 12.31 -27.25 -21.87
CA LEU A 311 13.04 -27.90 -22.93
C LEU A 311 12.78 -29.41 -22.86
N GLU A 312 12.24 -29.96 -23.95
CA GLU A 312 12.01 -31.40 -24.11
C GLU A 312 12.96 -31.98 -25.18
N ILE A 313 13.16 -33.32 -25.15
CA ILE A 313 14.09 -34.03 -26.07
C ILE A 313 13.77 -33.71 -27.55
N GLN A 314 12.51 -33.62 -27.89
CA GLN A 314 12.07 -33.27 -29.26
C GLN A 314 12.60 -31.90 -29.70
N HIS A 315 12.61 -30.90 -28.79
CA HIS A 315 13.15 -29.59 -29.09
C HIS A 315 14.67 -29.64 -29.29
N VAL A 316 15.38 -30.49 -28.54
CA VAL A 316 16.83 -30.65 -28.69
C VAL A 316 17.18 -31.25 -30.05
N VAL A 317 16.40 -32.22 -30.53
CA VAL A 317 16.70 -32.95 -31.76
C VAL A 317 16.31 -32.15 -33.02
N SER A 318 15.16 -31.47 -32.99
CA SER A 318 14.63 -30.79 -34.17
C SER A 318 14.98 -29.33 -34.29
N ASP A 319 15.11 -28.62 -33.17
CA ASP A 319 15.05 -27.17 -33.19
C ASP A 319 16.33 -26.46 -32.70
N ILE A 320 17.11 -27.08 -31.81
CA ILE A 320 18.24 -26.40 -31.15
C ILE A 320 19.46 -26.24 -32.05
N VAL A 321 19.64 -27.07 -33.03
CA VAL A 321 20.88 -27.07 -33.85
C VAL A 321 21.01 -25.77 -34.65
N ASN A 322 21.93 -24.89 -34.19
CA ASN A 322 22.32 -23.61 -34.84
C ASN A 322 21.28 -22.47 -34.87
N LYS A 323 20.23 -22.53 -34.01
CA LYS A 323 19.15 -21.52 -34.05
C LYS A 323 18.86 -20.82 -32.72
N TYR A 324 19.58 -21.18 -31.67
CA TYR A 324 19.32 -20.68 -30.31
C TYR A 324 20.49 -19.95 -29.70
N ALA A 325 20.16 -18.92 -28.92
CA ALA A 325 21.13 -18.28 -28.03
C ALA A 325 21.06 -18.94 -26.63
N VAL A 326 22.20 -19.10 -25.99
CA VAL A 326 22.30 -19.65 -24.63
C VAL A 326 22.69 -18.53 -23.69
N THR A 327 22.05 -18.51 -22.53
CA THR A 327 22.34 -17.54 -21.48
C THR A 327 22.12 -18.16 -20.11
N ASP A 328 22.78 -17.64 -19.05
CA ASP A 328 22.48 -18.09 -17.69
C ASP A 328 21.05 -17.77 -17.31
N LYS A 329 20.49 -18.64 -16.50
CA LYS A 329 19.27 -18.34 -15.80
C LYS A 329 19.61 -17.40 -14.63
N ALA A 330 19.33 -16.14 -14.79
CA ALA A 330 19.38 -15.21 -13.69
C ALA A 330 18.29 -15.58 -12.65
N ASP A 331 18.57 -15.33 -11.38
CA ASP A 331 17.63 -15.56 -10.28
C ASP A 331 17.15 -14.20 -9.76
N GLY A 332 16.15 -13.67 -10.41
CA GLY A 332 15.58 -12.36 -10.14
C GLY A 332 14.10 -12.28 -10.48
N ASP A 333 13.55 -11.09 -10.44
CA ASP A 333 12.16 -10.80 -10.76
C ASP A 333 12.03 -10.31 -12.22
N ARG A 334 11.33 -11.07 -13.07
CA ARG A 334 11.04 -10.62 -14.44
C ARG A 334 10.16 -9.38 -14.42
N GLN A 335 10.60 -8.32 -15.10
CA GLN A 335 9.87 -7.07 -15.21
C GLN A 335 10.09 -6.47 -16.62
N PHE A 336 9.06 -5.81 -17.14
CA PHE A 336 9.24 -4.95 -18.31
C PHE A 336 9.72 -3.57 -17.88
N LEU A 337 10.72 -3.04 -18.57
CA LEU A 337 11.11 -1.65 -18.47
C LEU A 337 10.42 -0.88 -19.60
N ILE A 338 9.65 0.16 -19.24
CA ILE A 338 8.94 1.02 -20.19
C ILE A 338 9.34 2.48 -19.99
N ILE A 339 9.54 3.20 -21.10
CA ILE A 339 9.79 4.64 -21.10
C ILE A 339 8.50 5.35 -21.52
N TYR A 340 7.97 6.20 -20.63
CA TYR A 340 6.77 6.96 -20.85
C TYR A 340 6.90 8.38 -20.28
N ASN A 341 6.56 9.40 -21.07
CA ASN A 341 6.69 10.81 -20.71
C ASN A 341 8.07 11.15 -20.11
N ASN A 342 9.13 10.69 -20.75
CA ASN A 342 10.53 10.85 -20.34
C ASN A 342 10.86 10.25 -18.97
N LYS A 343 9.99 9.39 -18.43
CA LYS A 343 10.21 8.68 -17.17
C LYS A 343 10.31 7.18 -17.41
N VAL A 344 11.11 6.52 -16.59
CA VAL A 344 11.34 5.07 -16.70
C VAL A 344 10.60 4.34 -15.62
N TYR A 345 9.79 3.36 -16.03
CA TYR A 345 8.99 2.55 -15.12
C TYR A 345 9.27 1.07 -15.33
N PHE A 346 9.06 0.30 -14.27
CA PHE A 346 8.93 -1.15 -14.35
C PHE A 346 7.48 -1.56 -14.31
N ILE A 347 7.12 -2.59 -15.11
CA ILE A 347 5.86 -3.31 -15.01
C ILE A 347 6.19 -4.75 -14.62
N THR A 348 5.70 -5.18 -13.46
CA THR A 348 5.92 -6.53 -12.94
C THR A 348 5.01 -7.55 -13.62
N THR A 349 5.29 -8.85 -13.45
CA THR A 349 4.50 -9.95 -14.05
C THR A 349 3.02 -9.93 -13.67
N ASN A 350 2.67 -9.35 -12.52
CA ASN A 350 1.29 -9.14 -12.06
C ASN A 350 0.77 -7.72 -12.33
N LEU A 351 1.34 -7.02 -13.33
CA LEU A 351 0.93 -5.71 -13.82
C LEU A 351 0.99 -4.58 -12.78
N ARG A 352 1.86 -4.68 -11.78
CA ARG A 352 2.16 -3.55 -10.90
C ARG A 352 3.17 -2.64 -11.57
N VAL A 353 2.90 -1.34 -11.53
CA VAL A 353 3.81 -0.32 -12.06
C VAL A 353 4.66 0.24 -10.94
N LYS A 354 5.97 0.33 -11.16
CA LYS A 354 6.93 0.92 -10.23
C LYS A 354 7.71 2.02 -10.93
N PHE A 355 7.79 3.20 -10.33
CA PHE A 355 8.66 4.26 -10.85
C PHE A 355 10.11 4.02 -10.41
N THR A 356 11.03 4.00 -11.35
CA THR A 356 12.46 3.79 -11.06
C THR A 356 13.15 5.01 -10.45
N GLY A 357 12.54 6.20 -10.53
CA GLY A 357 13.17 7.48 -10.17
C GLY A 357 13.98 8.10 -11.32
N ILE A 358 14.09 7.41 -12.45
CA ILE A 358 14.84 7.89 -13.62
C ILE A 358 13.95 8.78 -14.47
N THR A 359 14.41 10.00 -14.73
CA THR A 359 13.80 10.93 -15.69
C THR A 359 14.81 11.26 -16.78
N LEU A 360 14.41 11.05 -18.01
CA LEU A 360 15.23 11.34 -19.18
C LEU A 360 15.12 12.82 -19.57
N PRO A 361 16.18 13.43 -20.08
CA PRO A 361 16.10 14.79 -20.63
C PRO A 361 15.27 14.82 -21.91
N ASP A 362 14.64 15.98 -22.21
CA ASP A 362 13.72 16.14 -23.35
C ASP A 362 14.33 15.74 -24.71
N LYS A 363 15.63 15.89 -24.88
CA LYS A 363 16.34 15.46 -26.09
C LYS A 363 16.26 13.96 -26.36
N LEU A 364 15.89 13.15 -25.36
CA LEU A 364 15.70 11.70 -25.46
C LEU A 364 14.22 11.31 -25.53
N SER A 365 13.31 12.26 -25.74
CA SER A 365 11.88 12.02 -25.83
C SER A 365 11.49 11.04 -26.94
N GLU A 366 12.32 10.89 -27.97
CA GLU A 366 12.13 9.90 -29.03
C GLU A 366 12.13 8.45 -28.52
N TYR A 367 12.73 8.17 -27.35
CA TYR A 367 12.73 6.84 -26.73
C TYR A 367 11.44 6.52 -25.98
N ASN A 368 10.49 7.46 -25.86
CA ASN A 368 9.18 7.14 -25.33
C ASN A 368 8.51 6.01 -26.15
N GLY A 369 7.84 5.10 -25.46
CA GLY A 369 7.28 3.90 -26.08
C GLY A 369 8.28 2.78 -26.32
N SER A 370 9.52 2.90 -25.82
CA SER A 370 10.42 1.76 -25.77
C SER A 370 10.03 0.81 -24.64
N LEU A 371 10.03 -0.50 -24.94
CA LEU A 371 9.65 -1.56 -24.01
C LEU A 371 10.67 -2.69 -24.07
N ILE A 372 11.35 -2.93 -22.96
CA ILE A 372 12.40 -3.94 -22.80
C ILE A 372 11.90 -5.03 -21.84
N ASP A 373 12.17 -6.29 -22.17
CA ASP A 373 11.95 -7.43 -21.29
C ASP A 373 13.27 -7.77 -20.58
N GLY A 374 13.20 -7.92 -19.26
CA GLY A 374 14.42 -8.14 -18.48
C GLY A 374 14.13 -8.69 -17.09
N GLU A 375 15.18 -8.84 -16.33
CA GLU A 375 15.16 -9.40 -14.99
C GLU A 375 15.83 -8.45 -14.01
N LEU A 376 15.13 -8.11 -12.93
CA LEU A 376 15.64 -7.28 -11.85
C LEU A 376 16.23 -8.16 -10.77
N ILE A 377 17.52 -7.99 -10.48
CA ILE A 377 18.27 -8.77 -9.51
C ILE A 377 18.75 -7.85 -8.39
N PHE A 378 18.60 -8.26 -7.14
CA PHE A 378 19.20 -7.59 -6.00
C PHE A 378 20.53 -8.23 -5.64
N ILE A 379 21.60 -7.43 -5.55
CA ILE A 379 22.93 -7.87 -5.13
C ILE A 379 23.14 -7.43 -3.68
N PRO A 380 23.00 -8.35 -2.70
CA PRO A 380 23.06 -7.99 -1.28
C PRO A 380 24.44 -7.43 -0.86
N SER A 381 25.54 -7.96 -1.40
CA SER A 381 26.90 -7.53 -1.09
C SER A 381 27.19 -6.07 -1.46
N GLU A 382 26.45 -5.53 -2.43
CA GLU A 382 26.62 -4.19 -2.96
C GLU A 382 25.44 -3.28 -2.63
N ASN A 383 24.39 -3.83 -2.01
CA ASN A 383 23.13 -3.15 -1.70
C ASN A 383 22.57 -2.39 -2.91
N ARG A 384 22.61 -3.03 -4.08
CA ARG A 384 22.11 -2.45 -5.33
C ARG A 384 21.28 -3.44 -6.14
N HIS A 385 20.44 -2.90 -7.02
CA HIS A 385 19.72 -3.68 -8.02
C HIS A 385 20.39 -3.55 -9.37
N ILE A 386 20.40 -4.66 -10.11
CA ILE A 386 20.80 -4.71 -11.53
C ILE A 386 19.59 -5.16 -12.34
N TYR A 387 19.29 -4.45 -13.41
CA TYR A 387 18.30 -4.88 -14.39
C TYR A 387 19.02 -5.41 -15.62
N LEU A 388 18.77 -6.67 -15.98
CA LEU A 388 19.38 -7.36 -17.11
C LEU A 388 18.38 -7.53 -18.24
N ALA A 389 18.50 -6.73 -19.26
CA ALA A 389 17.71 -6.86 -20.48
C ALA A 389 18.06 -8.16 -21.23
N PHE A 390 17.05 -8.91 -21.67
CA PHE A 390 17.24 -10.11 -22.47
C PHE A 390 16.35 -10.16 -23.73
N ASP A 391 15.46 -9.20 -23.93
CA ASP A 391 14.70 -8.98 -25.16
C ASP A 391 14.26 -7.51 -25.26
N CYS A 392 13.94 -7.06 -26.47
CA CYS A 392 13.30 -5.78 -26.71
C CYS A 392 12.03 -6.00 -27.53
N LEU A 393 10.93 -5.43 -27.06
CA LEU A 393 9.61 -5.62 -27.70
C LEU A 393 9.19 -4.42 -28.55
N PHE A 394 9.52 -3.21 -28.05
CA PHE A 394 9.27 -1.95 -28.75
C PHE A 394 10.48 -1.03 -28.64
N HIS A 395 10.83 -0.41 -29.76
CA HIS A 395 11.87 0.59 -29.85
C HIS A 395 11.28 1.91 -30.38
N LYS A 396 11.27 2.96 -29.56
CA LYS A 396 10.71 4.27 -29.92
C LYS A 396 9.28 4.17 -30.48
N SER A 397 8.42 3.43 -29.77
CA SER A 397 7.04 3.11 -30.14
C SER A 397 6.87 2.20 -31.37
N ILE A 398 7.93 1.71 -31.96
CA ILE A 398 7.87 0.77 -33.11
C ILE A 398 7.86 -0.66 -32.55
N ASP A 399 6.88 -1.45 -32.97
CA ASP A 399 6.80 -2.87 -32.63
C ASP A 399 7.88 -3.67 -33.37
N ILE A 400 8.83 -4.21 -32.62
CA ILE A 400 9.94 -5.02 -33.17
C ILE A 400 9.79 -6.51 -32.88
N ARG A 401 8.68 -6.94 -32.23
CA ARG A 401 8.39 -8.35 -31.97
C ARG A 401 8.32 -9.21 -33.24
N PRO A 402 7.89 -8.69 -34.42
CA PRO A 402 7.94 -9.45 -35.68
C PRO A 402 9.36 -9.79 -36.12
N THR A 403 10.39 -9.09 -35.63
CA THR A 403 11.80 -9.43 -35.93
C THR A 403 12.12 -10.78 -35.31
N ILE A 404 12.35 -11.78 -36.14
CA ILE A 404 12.47 -13.20 -35.71
C ILE A 404 13.77 -13.42 -34.91
N GLN A 405 14.88 -12.79 -35.32
CA GLN A 405 16.19 -13.01 -34.73
C GLN A 405 16.32 -12.24 -33.40
N LEU A 406 16.52 -12.97 -32.28
CA LEU A 406 16.71 -12.36 -30.98
C LEU A 406 17.87 -11.37 -30.95
N MET A 407 19.01 -11.71 -31.56
CA MET A 407 20.18 -10.84 -31.56
C MET A 407 19.95 -9.50 -32.28
N GLU A 408 19.04 -9.44 -33.23
CA GLU A 408 18.63 -8.17 -33.83
C GLU A 408 17.77 -7.33 -32.86
N ARG A 409 16.89 -7.98 -32.10
CA ARG A 409 16.10 -7.27 -31.08
C ARG A 409 16.96 -6.78 -29.93
N ILE A 410 17.99 -7.53 -29.55
CA ILE A 410 18.96 -7.10 -28.51
C ILE A 410 19.70 -5.82 -28.91
N LYS A 411 20.03 -5.62 -30.18
CA LYS A 411 20.66 -4.37 -30.64
C LYS A 411 19.81 -3.13 -30.35
N PHE A 412 18.47 -3.27 -30.40
CA PHE A 412 17.57 -2.18 -30.00
C PHE A 412 17.58 -1.96 -28.49
N ALA A 413 17.68 -3.02 -27.68
CA ALA A 413 17.87 -2.86 -26.23
C ALA A 413 19.18 -2.15 -25.93
N ASP A 414 20.28 -2.52 -26.62
CA ASP A 414 21.59 -1.88 -26.46
C ASP A 414 21.56 -0.40 -26.82
N ASP A 415 20.84 -0.03 -27.92
CA ASP A 415 20.65 1.37 -28.30
C ASP A 415 19.94 2.18 -27.20
N ILE A 416 18.84 1.62 -26.63
CA ILE A 416 18.11 2.28 -25.54
C ILE A 416 19.03 2.42 -24.32
N ILE A 417 19.75 1.36 -23.94
CA ILE A 417 20.60 1.34 -22.76
C ILE A 417 21.73 2.34 -22.90
N ALA A 418 22.45 2.33 -24.02
CA ALA A 418 23.58 3.20 -24.26
C ALA A 418 23.22 4.69 -24.32
N ASN A 419 22.02 5.03 -24.81
CA ASN A 419 21.63 6.44 -24.97
C ASN A 419 20.84 6.98 -23.78
N CYS A 420 20.01 6.15 -23.12
CA CYS A 420 19.12 6.62 -22.05
C CYS A 420 19.72 6.49 -20.65
N PHE A 421 20.65 5.54 -20.43
CA PHE A 421 21.16 5.23 -19.10
C PHE A 421 22.66 5.54 -19.01
N ILE A 422 22.98 6.66 -18.36
CA ILE A 422 24.37 7.07 -18.10
C ILE A 422 24.80 6.45 -16.77
N PHE A 423 25.76 5.55 -16.86
CA PHE A 423 26.28 4.80 -15.73
C PHE A 423 26.99 5.66 -14.68
N GLY A 424 26.93 5.25 -13.41
CA GLY A 424 27.74 5.77 -12.32
C GLY A 424 27.18 6.94 -11.52
N LYS A 425 26.04 7.54 -11.90
CA LYS A 425 25.43 8.65 -11.14
C LYS A 425 24.11 8.32 -10.45
N GLN A 426 23.54 7.14 -10.71
CA GLN A 426 22.26 6.74 -10.12
C GLN A 426 22.54 5.81 -8.95
N LYS A 427 22.28 6.30 -7.74
CA LYS A 427 22.46 5.49 -6.53
C LYS A 427 21.48 4.29 -6.54
N GLY A 428 22.05 3.09 -6.53
CA GLY A 428 21.32 1.86 -6.23
C GLY A 428 20.75 1.08 -7.43
N PHE A 429 21.04 1.50 -8.66
CA PHE A 429 20.46 0.86 -9.83
C PHE A 429 21.37 0.91 -11.07
N VAL A 430 21.60 -0.24 -11.68
CA VAL A 430 22.37 -0.38 -12.93
C VAL A 430 21.51 -1.11 -13.95
N ILE A 431 21.44 -0.59 -15.17
CA ILE A 431 20.79 -1.25 -16.30
C ILE A 431 21.87 -1.74 -17.25
N GLY A 432 21.83 -3.00 -17.57
CA GLY A 432 22.71 -3.63 -18.52
C GLY A 432 21.97 -4.66 -19.36
N HIS A 433 22.65 -5.31 -20.25
CA HIS A 433 22.10 -6.45 -20.99
C HIS A 433 22.71 -7.75 -20.50
N LYS A 434 21.95 -8.82 -20.69
CA LYS A 434 22.40 -10.17 -20.43
C LYS A 434 23.27 -10.61 -21.60
N LYS A 435 24.51 -11.04 -21.35
CA LYS A 435 25.37 -11.56 -22.40
C LYS A 435 24.73 -12.83 -22.97
N LEU A 436 24.43 -12.79 -24.26
CA LEU A 436 23.92 -13.91 -25.03
C LEU A 436 25.03 -14.46 -25.90
N GLU A 437 25.37 -15.73 -25.71
CA GLU A 437 26.33 -16.39 -26.57
C GLU A 437 25.61 -17.19 -27.65
N MET A 438 25.82 -16.80 -28.90
CA MET A 438 25.45 -17.60 -30.07
C MET A 438 26.67 -18.40 -30.49
N ASP A 439 26.86 -19.59 -29.97
CA ASP A 439 27.81 -20.50 -30.53
C ASP A 439 27.59 -21.96 -30.13
N LYS A 440 28.11 -22.84 -31.00
CA LYS A 440 28.14 -24.28 -30.96
C LYS A 440 27.94 -24.84 -29.54
N PHE A 441 26.82 -25.47 -29.36
CA PHE A 441 26.44 -26.12 -28.13
C PHE A 441 27.54 -27.11 -27.70
N ASP A 442 28.46 -26.64 -26.88
CA ASP A 442 29.48 -27.46 -26.27
C ASP A 442 29.08 -27.72 -24.81
N LEU A 443 28.51 -28.89 -24.55
CA LEU A 443 28.08 -29.34 -23.24
C LEU A 443 29.25 -29.39 -22.22
N ASN A 444 30.50 -29.25 -22.67
CA ASN A 444 31.70 -29.32 -21.82
C ASN A 444 32.27 -27.93 -21.47
N LYS A 445 31.79 -26.85 -22.06
CA LYS A 445 32.19 -25.49 -21.66
C LYS A 445 31.38 -25.05 -20.45
N LYS A 446 32.08 -24.84 -19.34
CA LYS A 446 31.55 -24.02 -18.25
C LYS A 446 31.31 -22.63 -18.81
N VAL A 447 30.05 -22.23 -18.87
CA VAL A 447 29.67 -20.88 -19.29
C VAL A 447 30.13 -19.93 -18.19
N ASN A 448 31.24 -19.22 -18.44
CA ASN A 448 31.71 -18.18 -17.51
C ASN A 448 31.01 -16.87 -17.89
N TYR A 449 30.21 -16.36 -16.97
CA TYR A 449 29.51 -15.09 -17.12
C TYR A 449 30.45 -13.96 -16.77
N HIS A 450 30.71 -13.11 -17.73
CA HIS A 450 31.17 -11.76 -17.48
C HIS A 450 29.98 -10.82 -17.65
N PHE A 451 29.54 -10.25 -16.54
CA PHE A 451 28.76 -9.02 -16.60
C PHE A 451 29.71 -7.95 -17.08
N GLU A 452 29.53 -7.48 -18.29
CA GLU A 452 30.16 -6.21 -18.67
C GLU A 452 29.37 -5.11 -17.95
N GLU A 453 29.95 -4.56 -16.89
CA GLU A 453 29.54 -3.28 -16.35
C GLU A 453 29.77 -2.26 -17.46
N ILE A 454 28.72 -1.73 -18.02
CA ILE A 454 28.79 -0.57 -18.87
C ILE A 454 28.72 0.69 -18.03
#